data_de10f40da31fb2f5eec0e20ca666ad61
#
_entry.id   de10f40da31fb2f5eec0e20ca666ad61
#
_cell.length_a   1.000
_cell.length_b   1.000
_cell.length_c   1.000
_cell.angle_alpha   90.00
_cell.angle_beta   90.00
_cell.angle_gamma   90.00
#
_symmetry.space_group_name_H-M   'P 1'
#
loop_
_entity.id
_entity.type
_entity.pdbx_description
1 polymer ?
#
loop_
_entity_poly.entity_id
_entity_poly.type
_entity_poly.pdbx_seq_one_letter_code
_entity_poly.pdbx_strand_id
1 'polypeptide(L)' 'MIFVGIDVAKDKHDCFIISSEGEVLADVFTVSNSKEGFEHLLQTINTCTGIGDSKIKVGLEA' A
#
# COMPACT_ATOMS: atom_id res chain seq x y z
N MET A 1 7.07 10.74 5.13
CA MET A 1 6.83 9.30 5.40
C MET A 1 5.44 8.91 4.99
N ILE A 2 5.27 7.75 4.39
CA ILE A 2 3.97 7.21 4.11
C ILE A 2 3.80 5.86 4.83
N PHE A 3 2.56 5.54 5.14
CA PHE A 3 2.21 4.26 5.77
C PHE A 3 1.36 3.46 4.80
N VAL A 4 1.75 2.21 4.62
CA VAL A 4 1.00 1.25 3.81
C VAL A 4 0.43 0.21 4.76
N GLY A 5 -0.89 0.14 4.82
CA GLY A 5 -1.57 -0.88 5.62
C GLY A 5 -2.04 -2.02 4.73
N ILE A 6 -1.79 -3.24 5.15
CA ILE A 6 -2.19 -4.42 4.39
C ILE A 6 -2.93 -5.37 5.33
N ASP A 7 -4.18 -5.62 5.01
CA ASP A 7 -5.01 -6.62 5.70
C ASP A 7 -4.88 -7.92 4.93
N VAL A 8 -4.09 -8.84 5.47
CA VAL A 8 -3.70 -10.07 4.77
C VAL A 8 -4.83 -11.09 4.86
N ALA A 9 -5.23 -11.62 3.72
CA ALA A 9 -6.19 -12.69 3.63
C ALA A 9 -5.67 -13.79 2.71
N LYS A 10 -6.41 -14.88 2.61
CA LYS A 10 -5.94 -16.06 1.90
C LYS A 10 -5.73 -15.84 0.42
N ASP A 11 -6.70 -15.23 -0.26
CA ASP A 11 -6.69 -15.11 -1.70
C ASP A 11 -6.39 -13.71 -2.20
N LYS A 12 -6.64 -12.71 -1.38
CA LYS A 12 -6.42 -11.32 -1.76
C LYS A 12 -6.27 -10.49 -0.51
N HIS A 13 -5.63 -9.35 -0.67
CA HIS A 13 -5.31 -8.48 0.45
C HIS A 13 -5.92 -7.11 0.22
N ASP A 14 -6.44 -6.51 1.28
CA ASP A 14 -6.93 -5.14 1.24
C ASP A 14 -5.81 -4.21 1.70
N CYS A 15 -5.56 -3.17 0.91
CA CYS A 15 -4.46 -2.26 1.15
C CYS A 15 -4.96 -0.83 1.21
N PHE A 16 -4.25 0.01 1.96
CA PHE A 16 -4.47 1.45 1.94
C PHE A 16 -3.16 2.17 2.17
N ILE A 17 -3.08 3.41 1.71
CA ILE A 17 -1.86 4.20 1.84
C ILE A 17 -2.23 5.58 2.36
N ILE A 18 -1.59 5.99 3.44
CA ILE A 18 -1.79 7.31 4.02
C ILE A 18 -0.45 7.98 4.26
N SER A 19 -0.46 9.32 4.27
CA SER A 19 0.72 10.07 4.63
C SER A 19 0.85 10.17 6.14
N SER A 20 2.03 10.54 6.62
CA SER A 20 2.26 10.77 8.05
C SER A 20 1.40 11.91 8.59
N GLU A 21 0.84 12.73 7.73
CA GLU A 21 -0.05 13.83 8.10
C GLU A 21 -1.52 13.41 8.13
N GLY A 22 -1.80 12.15 7.86
CA GLY A 22 -3.15 11.63 7.87
C GLY A 22 -3.91 11.78 6.56
N GLU A 23 -3.25 12.25 5.51
CA GLU A 23 -3.87 12.36 4.20
C GLU A 23 -3.97 11.00 3.54
N VAL A 24 -5.14 10.67 3.02
CA VAL A 24 -5.35 9.40 2.30
C VAL A 24 -4.77 9.54 0.89
N LEU A 25 -3.69 8.82 0.63
CA LEU A 25 -3.03 8.84 -0.69
C LEU A 25 -3.62 7.80 -1.62
N ALA A 26 -4.03 6.66 -1.08
CA ALA A 26 -4.77 5.64 -1.81
C ALA A 26 -5.78 5.02 -0.87
N ASP A 27 -7.04 5.12 -1.24
CA ASP A 27 -8.13 4.52 -0.46
C ASP A 27 -8.06 3.00 -0.58
N VAL A 28 -8.87 2.30 0.21
CA VAL A 28 -8.81 0.84 0.25
C VAL A 28 -8.90 0.27 -1.17
N PHE A 29 -7.91 -0.52 -1.53
CA PHE A 29 -7.89 -1.25 -2.78
C PHE A 29 -7.46 -2.68 -2.52
N THR A 30 -7.90 -3.58 -3.38
CA THR A 30 -7.66 -5.01 -3.20
C THR A 30 -6.64 -5.49 -4.23
N VAL A 31 -5.66 -6.27 -3.77
CA VAL A 31 -4.70 -6.91 -4.66
C VAL A 31 -4.78 -8.42 -4.46
N SER A 32 -4.62 -9.16 -5.55
CA SER A 32 -4.62 -10.62 -5.47
C SER A 32 -3.35 -11.12 -4.79
N ASN A 33 -3.44 -12.29 -4.19
CA ASN A 33 -2.27 -12.95 -3.59
C ASN A 33 -1.50 -13.66 -4.71
N SER A 34 -0.86 -12.87 -5.56
CA SER A 34 -0.15 -13.33 -6.74
C SER A 34 0.94 -12.33 -7.10
N LYS A 35 1.78 -12.72 -8.05
CA LYS A 35 2.84 -11.85 -8.52
C LYS A 35 2.27 -10.55 -9.10
N GLU A 36 1.20 -10.65 -9.88
CA GLU A 36 0.56 -9.48 -10.46
C GLU A 36 -0.01 -8.57 -9.39
N GLY A 37 -0.58 -9.15 -8.33
CA GLY A 37 -1.10 -8.38 -7.21
C GLY A 37 -0.01 -7.59 -6.51
N PHE A 38 1.12 -8.23 -6.25
CA PHE A 38 2.25 -7.55 -5.61
C PHE A 38 2.84 -6.47 -6.51
N GLU A 39 2.92 -6.70 -7.81
CA GLU A 39 3.38 -5.68 -8.74
C GLU A 39 2.45 -4.47 -8.76
N HIS A 40 1.16 -4.70 -8.71
CA HIS A 40 0.17 -3.62 -8.63
C HIS A 40 0.36 -2.81 -7.35
N LEU A 41 0.55 -3.49 -6.23
CA LEU A 41 0.79 -2.82 -4.95
C LEU A 41 2.05 -1.95 -5.02
N LEU A 42 3.14 -2.49 -5.55
CA LEU A 42 4.39 -1.74 -5.66
C LEU A 42 4.24 -0.51 -6.57
N GLN A 43 3.53 -0.65 -7.68
CA GLN A 43 3.26 0.47 -8.57
C GLN A 43 2.43 1.54 -7.87
N THR A 44 1.44 1.14 -7.09
CA THR A 44 0.61 2.09 -6.36
C THR A 44 1.44 2.84 -5.32
N ILE A 45 2.29 2.13 -4.60
CA ILE A 45 3.19 2.74 -3.63
C ILE A 45 4.12 3.75 -4.31
N ASN A 46 4.70 3.38 -5.44
CA ASN A 46 5.59 4.27 -6.18
C ASN A 46 4.88 5.52 -6.65
N THR A 47 3.64 5.38 -7.10
CA THR A 47 2.84 6.52 -7.52
C THR A 47 2.57 7.47 -6.35
N CYS A 48 2.31 6.91 -5.17
CA CYS A 48 2.02 7.70 -3.98
C CYS A 48 3.26 8.38 -3.41
N THR A 49 4.43 7.76 -3.53
CA THR A 49 5.66 8.37 -3.03
C THR A 49 6.13 9.51 -3.93
N GLY A 50 5.76 9.47 -5.20
CA GLY A 50 6.18 10.50 -6.13
C GLY A 50 7.69 10.52 -6.32
N ILE A 51 8.26 11.70 -6.43
CA ILE A 51 9.69 11.90 -6.74
C ILE A 51 10.51 12.12 -5.46
N GLY A 52 9.90 12.11 -4.31
CA GLY A 52 10.57 12.46 -3.08
C GLY A 52 11.25 11.28 -2.40
N ASP A 53 12.08 11.59 -1.41
CA ASP A 53 12.72 10.61 -0.55
C ASP A 53 11.79 10.18 0.58
N SER A 54 10.59 9.82 0.24
CA SER A 54 9.63 9.43 1.25
C SER A 54 10.00 8.08 1.83
N LYS A 55 10.07 8.01 3.14
CA LYS A 55 10.21 6.74 3.82
C LYS A 55 8.87 6.03 3.80
N ILE A 56 8.94 4.72 3.67
CA ILE A 56 7.75 3.88 3.60
C ILE A 56 7.74 2.95 4.80
N LYS A 57 6.62 2.93 5.49
CA LYS A 57 6.42 2.02 6.61
C LYS A 57 5.23 1.13 6.28
N VAL A 58 5.44 -0.18 6.35
CA VAL A 58 4.40 -1.15 5.99
C VAL A 58 3.93 -1.87 7.25
N GLY A 59 2.62 -1.87 7.48
CA GLY A 59 2.02 -2.62 8.56
C GLY A 59 1.16 -3.76 8.00
N LEU A 60 1.31 -4.94 8.57
CA LEU A 60 0.57 -6.12 8.15
C LEU A 60 -0.35 -6.57 9.27
N GLU A 61 -1.59 -6.90 8.92
CA GLU A 61 -2.54 -7.50 9.82
C GLU A 61 -3.18 -8.71 9.16
N ALA A 62 -3.44 -9.72 9.95
CA ALA A 62 -4.09 -10.94 9.45
C ALA A 62 -5.55 -11.00 9.89
#